data_468778446f93ad5b7134e1283a7e3a10
#
_entry.id   468778446f93ad5b7134e1283a7e3a10
#
_cell.length_a   1.000
_cell.length_b   1.000
_cell.length_c   1.000
_cell.angle_alpha   90.00
_cell.angle_beta   90.00
_cell.angle_gamma   90.00
#
_symmetry.space_group_name_H-M   'P 1'
#
loop_
_entity.id
_entity.type
_entity.pdbx_description
1 polymer ?
#
loop_
_entity_poly.entity_id
_entity_poly.type
_entity_poly.pdbx_seq_one_letter_code
_entity_poly.pdbx_strand_id
1 'polypeptide(L)'
;MNSLNTFVRSVFLASLGASLAAAQDGPQDASQHGVPAAFDTRAAEHLLNRAGFGANDLEVARFARLGREAAIASLFEPLRVVDPFFVELDQGYREMRRAQLQEDGAMSDGASMDEAGMEARRDEQRKARAAFQRADRRQMTAYTDWWLERLIAGDDPLRDRMTLFWSGLFTSSFRVVKSSSAMIAQHTLLRDNALGSYATLLRGIARDPAMLQYLDNASNKKREPNENFARELLELFTLGEGHYSEADIIAAARAFTGWTDRDGEFVFQRRQHDSGEKTFLGVTGNLDGDDVIDIILKQPRCAEYVAGRLLAWFEGRPASDERVREYGALLLASNYEVRPLLERLFVDPAFQASDVAGQRIASPVDFLVGHARRLGVDPAGRLVALASGNLGEMLFDPPSVKGWDGGRAWIDTQTIMQRGNLAGVLVGTIGASEFVEGALAGMERAAGDAPADGPMMEDGAEPPRRKRSDELSRLVGRMEEFGWRPNLNLTARLARANATTDAAVVDRLATDLLAVELSAQSRAELLAFLGEERMTKSLPDDLWTTSGKAAKSSEAEPLARRLAHLMLSLPEAQLH
;
A
#
# COMPACT_ATOMS: atom_id res chain seq x y z
N MET A 1 -14.11 -30.34 -3.06
CA MET A 1 -12.76 -29.78 -3.25
C MET A 1 -12.20 -29.96 -4.67
N ASN A 2 -12.27 -31.16 -5.27
CA ASN A 2 -11.67 -31.38 -6.62
C ASN A 2 -12.33 -30.59 -7.77
N SER A 3 -13.64 -30.36 -7.77
CA SER A 3 -14.35 -29.65 -8.86
C SER A 3 -14.07 -28.14 -8.85
N LEU A 4 -13.98 -27.51 -7.68
CA LEU A 4 -13.67 -26.08 -7.55
C LEU A 4 -12.25 -25.76 -8.05
N ASN A 5 -11.27 -26.57 -7.66
CA ASN A 5 -9.88 -26.43 -8.11
C ASN A 5 -9.69 -26.69 -9.61
N THR A 6 -10.47 -27.59 -10.18
CA THR A 6 -10.43 -27.88 -11.62
C THR A 6 -11.09 -26.77 -12.43
N PHE A 7 -12.20 -26.23 -11.95
CA PHE A 7 -12.91 -25.10 -12.57
C PHE A 7 -12.09 -23.82 -12.54
N VAL A 8 -11.53 -23.46 -11.37
CA VAL A 8 -10.63 -22.30 -11.23
C VAL A 8 -9.44 -22.40 -12.19
N ARG A 9 -8.83 -23.58 -12.34
CA ARG A 9 -7.74 -23.80 -13.29
C ARG A 9 -8.16 -23.66 -14.76
N SER A 10 -9.34 -24.13 -15.13
CA SER A 10 -9.82 -24.08 -16.52
C SER A 10 -10.23 -22.68 -16.95
N VAL A 11 -10.91 -21.93 -16.09
CA VAL A 11 -11.33 -20.53 -16.32
C VAL A 11 -10.12 -19.61 -16.42
N PHE A 12 -9.11 -19.82 -15.56
CA PHE A 12 -7.90 -19.00 -15.53
C PHE A 12 -7.05 -19.12 -16.81
N LEU A 13 -6.91 -20.31 -17.37
CA LEU A 13 -6.07 -20.51 -18.56
C LEU A 13 -6.70 -19.96 -19.85
N ALA A 14 -8.04 -19.92 -19.93
CA ALA A 14 -8.75 -19.44 -21.11
C ALA A 14 -8.90 -17.89 -21.13
N SER A 15 -9.10 -17.24 -19.97
CA SER A 15 -9.41 -15.82 -19.90
C SER A 15 -8.18 -14.89 -19.87
N LEU A 16 -7.03 -15.38 -19.37
CA LEU A 16 -5.78 -14.60 -19.34
C LEU A 16 -5.30 -14.18 -20.74
N GLY A 17 -5.55 -14.99 -21.78
CA GLY A 17 -5.16 -14.68 -23.16
C GLY A 17 -5.98 -13.54 -23.79
N ALA A 18 -7.25 -13.38 -23.43
CA ALA A 18 -8.15 -12.42 -24.06
C ALA A 18 -8.13 -11.03 -23.40
N SER A 19 -8.10 -10.94 -22.06
CA SER A 19 -8.09 -9.65 -21.33
C SER A 19 -6.76 -8.92 -21.40
N LEU A 20 -5.64 -9.64 -21.53
CA LEU A 20 -4.30 -9.04 -21.68
C LEU A 20 -4.07 -8.44 -23.08
N ALA A 21 -4.83 -8.86 -24.11
CA ALA A 21 -4.73 -8.33 -25.46
C ALA A 21 -5.46 -6.97 -25.63
N ALA A 22 -6.52 -6.73 -24.87
CA ALA A 22 -7.30 -5.47 -24.95
C ALA A 22 -6.57 -4.24 -24.38
N ALA A 23 -5.47 -4.42 -23.64
CA ALA A 23 -4.70 -3.32 -23.05
C ALA A 23 -3.54 -2.83 -23.95
N GLN A 24 -3.50 -3.19 -25.22
CA GLN A 24 -2.39 -2.85 -26.15
C GLN A 24 -2.70 -1.71 -27.13
N ASP A 25 -3.93 -1.20 -27.16
CA ASP A 25 -4.24 -0.07 -28.05
C ASP A 25 -3.76 1.24 -27.43
N GLY A 26 -2.94 1.97 -28.22
CA GLY A 26 -2.32 3.25 -27.88
C GLY A 26 -3.34 4.36 -27.63
N PRO A 27 -2.91 5.59 -27.30
CA PRO A 27 -3.78 6.64 -26.83
C PRO A 27 -4.84 6.99 -27.88
N GLN A 28 -6.09 6.67 -27.60
CA GLN A 28 -7.22 7.14 -28.36
C GLN A 28 -7.48 8.61 -28.01
N ASP A 29 -7.73 9.39 -29.03
CA ASP A 29 -7.97 10.84 -29.01
C ASP A 29 -9.15 11.20 -28.08
N ALA A 30 -8.85 11.91 -26.98
CA ALA A 30 -9.78 12.23 -25.89
C ALA A 30 -10.75 13.40 -26.21
N SER A 31 -10.93 13.75 -27.49
CA SER A 31 -11.64 14.98 -27.90
C SER A 31 -13.18 14.91 -27.96
N GLN A 32 -13.83 13.84 -27.47
CA GLN A 32 -15.30 13.72 -27.44
C GLN A 32 -15.84 13.42 -26.02
N HIS A 33 -15.58 14.29 -25.08
CA HIS A 33 -16.22 14.17 -23.77
C HIS A 33 -17.50 15.02 -23.72
N GLY A 34 -18.64 14.34 -23.85
CA GLY A 34 -19.97 14.90 -23.64
C GLY A 34 -20.20 15.34 -22.19
N VAL A 35 -21.34 16.03 -21.96
CA VAL A 35 -21.81 16.51 -20.64
C VAL A 35 -21.57 15.43 -19.57
N PRO A 36 -20.99 15.77 -18.40
CA PRO A 36 -20.74 14.81 -17.33
C PRO A 36 -22.01 14.03 -16.99
N ALA A 37 -21.96 12.71 -17.05
CA ALA A 37 -23.06 11.85 -16.66
C ALA A 37 -23.55 12.20 -15.24
N ALA A 38 -24.84 11.98 -14.96
CA ALA A 38 -25.39 12.18 -13.62
C ALA A 38 -24.51 11.45 -12.58
N PHE A 39 -24.29 12.06 -11.40
CA PHE A 39 -23.57 11.43 -10.31
C PHE A 39 -24.45 10.40 -9.65
N ASP A 40 -24.47 9.21 -10.21
CA ASP A 40 -25.23 8.05 -9.75
C ASP A 40 -24.42 7.16 -8.80
N THR A 41 -24.97 6.04 -8.44
CA THR A 41 -24.34 5.04 -7.56
C THR A 41 -23.00 4.55 -8.13
N ARG A 42 -22.89 4.38 -9.46
CA ARG A 42 -21.66 3.91 -10.11
C ARG A 42 -20.57 4.98 -10.10
N ALA A 43 -20.91 6.24 -10.35
CA ALA A 43 -19.98 7.35 -10.26
C ALA A 43 -19.49 7.55 -8.81
N ALA A 44 -20.38 7.38 -7.83
CA ALA A 44 -20.01 7.40 -6.41
C ALA A 44 -19.08 6.25 -6.04
N GLU A 45 -19.34 5.05 -6.51
CA GLU A 45 -18.48 3.88 -6.31
C GLU A 45 -17.10 4.08 -6.95
N HIS A 46 -17.04 4.56 -8.19
CA HIS A 46 -15.78 4.87 -8.86
C HIS A 46 -14.95 5.88 -8.05
N LEU A 47 -15.58 6.97 -7.57
CA LEU A 47 -14.91 7.95 -6.72
C LEU A 47 -14.35 7.30 -5.44
N LEU A 48 -15.15 6.49 -4.74
CA LEU A 48 -14.73 5.82 -3.49
C LEU A 48 -13.66 4.75 -3.71
N ASN A 49 -13.68 4.08 -4.86
CA ASN A 49 -12.63 3.14 -5.25
C ASN A 49 -11.30 3.86 -5.47
N ARG A 50 -11.32 5.00 -6.17
CA ARG A 50 -10.09 5.74 -6.52
C ARG A 50 -9.57 6.62 -5.40
N ALA A 51 -10.47 7.37 -4.74
CA ALA A 51 -10.12 8.25 -3.64
C ALA A 51 -9.99 7.53 -2.28
N GLY A 52 -10.36 6.26 -2.21
CA GLY A 52 -10.23 5.41 -1.03
C GLY A 52 -9.79 3.99 -1.40
N PHE A 53 -10.25 3.00 -0.66
CA PHE A 53 -9.94 1.58 -0.84
C PHE A 53 -11.21 0.75 -1.11
N GLY A 54 -12.15 1.27 -1.89
CA GLY A 54 -13.47 0.69 -2.06
C GLY A 54 -14.43 1.08 -0.94
N ALA A 55 -15.68 0.69 -1.08
CA ALA A 55 -16.75 1.02 -0.13
C ALA A 55 -17.83 -0.06 -0.13
N ASN A 56 -18.57 -0.15 0.96
CA ASN A 56 -19.76 -0.98 1.02
C ASN A 56 -20.98 -0.25 0.42
N ASP A 57 -22.06 -0.98 0.20
CA ASP A 57 -23.30 -0.46 -0.41
C ASP A 57 -23.91 0.74 0.37
N LEU A 58 -23.76 0.83 1.68
CA LEU A 58 -24.26 1.95 2.47
C LEU A 58 -23.45 3.22 2.25
N GLU A 59 -22.13 3.10 2.17
CA GLU A 59 -21.22 4.21 1.87
C GLU A 59 -21.46 4.72 0.45
N VAL A 60 -21.53 3.82 -0.53
CA VAL A 60 -21.83 4.17 -1.93
C VAL A 60 -23.17 4.89 -2.05
N ALA A 61 -24.23 4.35 -1.44
CA ALA A 61 -25.55 4.97 -1.45
C ALA A 61 -25.56 6.33 -0.74
N ARG A 62 -24.76 6.51 0.31
CA ARG A 62 -24.58 7.80 0.98
C ARG A 62 -23.96 8.82 0.04
N PHE A 63 -22.86 8.48 -0.62
CA PHE A 63 -22.14 9.37 -1.54
C PHE A 63 -23.01 9.73 -2.75
N ALA A 64 -23.70 8.77 -3.35
CA ALA A 64 -24.62 9.04 -4.46
C ALA A 64 -25.72 10.06 -4.09
N ARG A 65 -26.26 9.99 -2.84
CA ARG A 65 -27.27 10.95 -2.36
C ARG A 65 -26.72 12.37 -2.10
N LEU A 66 -25.42 12.51 -1.79
CA LEU A 66 -24.81 13.82 -1.59
C LEU A 66 -24.74 14.63 -2.89
N GLY A 67 -24.65 13.95 -4.02
CA GLY A 67 -24.29 14.57 -5.28
C GLY A 67 -22.78 14.84 -5.39
N ARG A 68 -22.29 15.07 -6.60
CA ARG A 68 -20.86 15.10 -6.94
C ARG A 68 -20.04 16.06 -6.07
N GLU A 69 -20.44 17.32 -6.02
CA GLU A 69 -19.68 18.38 -5.33
C GLU A 69 -19.58 18.10 -3.82
N ALA A 70 -20.71 17.78 -3.17
CA ALA A 70 -20.73 17.51 -1.74
C ALA A 70 -20.02 16.17 -1.40
N ALA A 71 -20.13 15.17 -2.28
CA ALA A 71 -19.38 13.91 -2.13
C ALA A 71 -17.87 14.15 -2.17
N ILE A 72 -17.38 14.91 -3.15
CA ILE A 72 -15.96 15.27 -3.26
C ILE A 72 -15.53 16.10 -2.05
N ALA A 73 -16.27 17.13 -1.67
CA ALA A 73 -15.95 17.96 -0.50
C ALA A 73 -15.84 17.13 0.78
N SER A 74 -16.71 16.11 0.96
CA SER A 74 -16.70 15.23 2.14
C SER A 74 -15.45 14.35 2.24
N LEU A 75 -14.75 14.11 1.14
CA LEU A 75 -13.49 13.34 1.16
C LEU A 75 -12.33 14.08 1.83
N PHE A 76 -12.41 15.42 1.88
CA PHE A 76 -11.38 16.25 2.53
C PHE A 76 -11.63 16.44 4.03
N GLU A 77 -12.77 16.00 4.52
CA GLU A 77 -13.13 16.03 5.94
C GLU A 77 -13.09 14.60 6.50
N PRO A 78 -12.35 14.35 7.59
CA PRO A 78 -12.27 13.01 8.17
C PRO A 78 -13.66 12.56 8.64
N LEU A 79 -14.01 11.31 8.38
CA LEU A 79 -15.29 10.73 8.80
C LEU A 79 -15.35 10.52 10.32
N ARG A 80 -14.21 10.23 10.92
CA ARG A 80 -14.02 10.02 12.36
C ARG A 80 -12.67 10.51 12.82
N VAL A 81 -12.61 10.93 14.09
CA VAL A 81 -11.33 11.13 14.77
C VAL A 81 -10.75 9.76 15.07
N VAL A 82 -9.53 9.53 14.63
CA VAL A 82 -8.84 8.26 14.84
C VAL A 82 -7.83 8.44 15.95
N ASP A 83 -7.84 7.50 16.89
CA ASP A 83 -6.87 7.45 17.97
C ASP A 83 -5.45 7.29 17.39
N PRO A 84 -4.49 8.12 17.80
CA PRO A 84 -3.12 8.02 17.35
C PRO A 84 -2.49 6.73 17.86
N PHE A 85 -1.57 6.18 17.09
CA PHE A 85 -0.72 5.09 17.57
C PHE A 85 0.30 5.62 18.58
N PHE A 86 0.33 5.03 19.76
CA PHE A 86 1.28 5.45 20.81
C PHE A 86 2.62 4.70 20.64
N VAL A 87 3.70 5.48 20.48
CA VAL A 87 5.06 4.97 20.39
C VAL A 87 5.63 4.83 21.80
N GLU A 88 5.58 3.63 22.37
CA GLU A 88 6.03 3.39 23.75
C GLU A 88 7.55 3.18 23.87
N LEU A 89 8.19 2.67 22.82
CA LEU A 89 9.59 2.20 22.88
C LEU A 89 10.65 3.29 22.81
N ASP A 90 10.31 4.48 22.35
CA ASP A 90 11.32 5.50 22.05
C ASP A 90 11.97 6.08 23.32
N GLN A 91 11.18 6.28 24.39
CA GLN A 91 11.71 6.82 25.65
C GLN A 91 12.66 5.83 26.35
N GLY A 92 12.27 4.59 26.48
CA GLY A 92 13.08 3.56 27.14
C GLY A 92 14.39 3.28 26.40
N TYR A 93 14.42 3.34 25.07
CA TYR A 93 15.65 3.17 24.30
C TYR A 93 16.56 4.38 24.38
N ARG A 94 16.03 5.59 24.27
CA ARG A 94 16.81 6.83 24.42
C ARG A 94 17.44 6.92 25.82
N GLU A 95 16.70 6.53 26.85
CA GLU A 95 17.21 6.47 28.22
C GLU A 95 18.30 5.40 28.37
N MET A 96 18.09 4.19 27.86
CA MET A 96 19.07 3.13 27.89
C MET A 96 20.33 3.49 27.11
N ARG A 97 20.21 4.09 25.93
CA ARG A 97 21.35 4.54 25.10
C ARG A 97 22.10 5.71 25.76
N ARG A 98 21.40 6.66 26.40
CA ARG A 98 22.03 7.75 27.17
C ARG A 98 22.79 7.23 28.37
N ALA A 99 22.21 6.30 29.14
CA ALA A 99 22.88 5.65 30.25
C ALA A 99 24.15 4.92 29.78
N GLN A 100 24.08 4.19 28.67
CA GLN A 100 25.20 3.48 28.07
C GLN A 100 26.32 4.41 27.59
N LEU A 101 25.99 5.55 26.96
CA LEU A 101 26.96 6.57 26.54
C LEU A 101 27.60 7.31 27.74
N GLN A 102 26.85 7.50 28.82
CA GLN A 102 27.36 8.06 30.06
C GLN A 102 28.33 7.10 30.77
N GLU A 103 27.99 5.81 30.80
CA GLU A 103 28.86 4.77 31.34
C GLU A 103 30.13 4.56 30.49
N ASP A 104 30.03 4.60 29.16
CA ASP A 104 31.17 4.50 28.24
C ASP A 104 32.09 5.75 28.38
N GLY A 105 31.51 6.95 28.62
CA GLY A 105 32.25 8.16 28.92
C GLY A 105 32.96 8.11 30.28
N ALA A 106 32.31 7.63 31.31
CA ALA A 106 32.88 7.51 32.65
C ALA A 106 34.03 6.48 32.77
N MET A 107 34.04 5.49 31.87
CA MET A 107 35.10 4.47 31.82
C MET A 107 36.36 4.89 31.07
N SER A 108 36.31 5.95 30.25
CA SER A 108 37.49 6.53 29.64
C SER A 108 38.41 7.18 30.70
N ASP A 109 37.91 7.40 31.91
CA ASP A 109 38.61 8.11 32.99
C ASP A 109 39.31 7.18 34.02
N GLY A 110 39.65 5.92 33.67
CA GLY A 110 40.73 5.25 34.39
C GLY A 110 40.40 3.97 35.18
N ALA A 111 39.26 3.35 35.04
CA ALA A 111 39.01 2.03 35.65
C ALA A 111 39.39 0.89 34.66
N SER A 112 40.47 0.15 34.91
CA SER A 112 40.83 -1.05 34.19
C SER A 112 39.94 -2.20 34.65
N MET A 113 39.01 -2.67 33.81
CA MET A 113 38.32 -3.96 34.01
C MET A 113 39.24 -5.10 33.62
N ASP A 114 39.12 -6.24 34.33
CA ASP A 114 39.73 -7.49 33.90
C ASP A 114 39.00 -8.09 32.66
N GLU A 115 39.62 -9.02 32.00
CA GLU A 115 39.12 -9.61 30.75
C GLU A 115 37.73 -10.27 30.93
N ALA A 116 37.49 -10.91 32.09
CA ALA A 116 36.21 -11.53 32.43
C ALA A 116 35.10 -10.47 32.62
N GLY A 117 35.41 -9.36 33.25
CA GLY A 117 34.47 -8.23 33.39
C GLY A 117 34.11 -7.57 32.07
N MET A 118 35.10 -7.43 31.16
CA MET A 118 34.86 -6.92 29.80
C MET A 118 33.97 -7.88 28.97
N GLU A 119 34.18 -9.18 29.11
CA GLU A 119 33.36 -10.18 28.40
C GLU A 119 31.92 -10.22 28.94
N ALA A 120 31.74 -10.22 30.26
CA ALA A 120 30.42 -10.14 30.89
C ALA A 120 29.63 -8.89 30.42
N ARG A 121 30.30 -7.74 30.36
CA ARG A 121 29.72 -6.50 29.90
C ARG A 121 29.32 -6.55 28.40
N ARG A 122 30.16 -7.11 27.54
CA ARG A 122 29.84 -7.31 26.11
C ARG A 122 28.62 -8.22 25.94
N ASP A 123 28.51 -9.25 26.77
CA ASP A 123 27.36 -10.16 26.77
C ASP A 123 26.07 -9.45 27.19
N GLU A 124 26.12 -8.64 28.24
CA GLU A 124 24.97 -7.86 28.69
C GLU A 124 24.53 -6.87 27.62
N GLN A 125 25.47 -6.16 27.00
CA GLN A 125 25.21 -5.25 25.89
C GLN A 125 24.58 -5.96 24.68
N ARG A 126 25.06 -7.16 24.31
CA ARG A 126 24.45 -7.98 23.25
C ARG A 126 23.01 -8.36 23.58
N LYS A 127 22.75 -8.80 24.82
CA LYS A 127 21.39 -9.17 25.28
C LYS A 127 20.44 -7.97 25.25
N ALA A 128 20.89 -6.82 25.77
CA ALA A 128 20.12 -5.58 25.78
C ALA A 128 19.80 -5.12 24.34
N ARG A 129 20.79 -5.10 23.45
CA ARG A 129 20.61 -4.76 22.02
C ARG A 129 19.64 -5.72 21.33
N ALA A 130 19.75 -7.02 21.58
CA ALA A 130 18.86 -8.01 21.01
C ALA A 130 17.42 -7.87 21.56
N ALA A 131 17.27 -7.53 22.85
CA ALA A 131 15.96 -7.26 23.45
C ALA A 131 15.30 -6.02 22.82
N PHE A 132 16.08 -4.95 22.67
CA PHE A 132 15.63 -3.73 21.99
C PHE A 132 15.20 -3.99 20.55
N GLN A 133 16.03 -4.65 19.75
CA GLN A 133 15.69 -4.97 18.36
C GLN A 133 14.42 -5.84 18.23
N ARG A 134 14.17 -6.72 19.21
CA ARG A 134 12.91 -7.48 19.23
C ARG A 134 11.71 -6.60 19.57
N ALA A 135 11.87 -5.67 20.50
CA ALA A 135 10.82 -4.73 20.88
C ALA A 135 10.52 -3.76 19.74
N ASP A 136 11.54 -3.21 19.10
CA ASP A 136 11.45 -2.32 17.95
C ASP A 136 10.71 -2.98 16.76
N ARG A 137 11.06 -4.24 16.43
CA ARG A 137 10.33 -5.00 15.41
C ARG A 137 8.87 -5.26 15.78
N ARG A 138 8.58 -5.55 17.07
CA ARG A 138 7.18 -5.71 17.52
C ARG A 138 6.39 -4.43 17.38
N GLN A 139 6.98 -3.27 17.71
CA GLN A 139 6.32 -1.98 17.54
C GLN A 139 6.04 -1.70 16.06
N MET A 140 7.00 -1.92 15.15
CA MET A 140 6.80 -1.72 13.72
C MET A 140 5.69 -2.64 13.17
N THR A 141 5.66 -3.89 13.63
CA THR A 141 4.61 -4.85 13.30
C THR A 141 3.24 -4.36 13.78
N ALA A 142 3.12 -3.95 15.04
CA ALA A 142 1.87 -3.46 15.60
C ALA A 142 1.40 -2.18 14.88
N TYR A 143 2.33 -1.32 14.48
CA TYR A 143 2.01 -0.11 13.70
C TYR A 143 1.49 -0.44 12.30
N THR A 144 2.11 -1.41 11.63
CA THR A 144 1.65 -1.88 10.30
C THR A 144 0.25 -2.47 10.39
N ASP A 145 0.00 -3.31 11.40
CA ASP A 145 -1.30 -3.93 11.65
C ASP A 145 -2.37 -2.86 11.91
N TRP A 146 -2.09 -1.89 12.78
CA TRP A 146 -2.96 -0.74 13.09
C TRP A 146 -3.28 0.09 11.85
N TRP A 147 -2.30 0.37 10.97
CA TRP A 147 -2.55 1.15 9.77
C TRP A 147 -3.45 0.41 8.80
N LEU A 148 -3.24 -0.89 8.58
CA LEU A 148 -4.09 -1.72 7.72
C LEU A 148 -5.53 -1.81 8.25
N GLU A 149 -5.71 -1.94 9.57
CA GLU A 149 -7.03 -1.90 10.20
C GLU A 149 -7.74 -0.55 9.94
N ARG A 150 -7.01 0.55 9.96
CA ARG A 150 -7.54 1.86 9.55
C ARG A 150 -7.99 1.91 8.10
N LEU A 151 -7.17 1.38 7.18
CA LEU A 151 -7.54 1.32 5.76
C LEU A 151 -8.84 0.53 5.56
N ILE A 152 -9.02 -0.56 6.32
CA ILE A 152 -10.25 -1.36 6.30
C ILE A 152 -11.43 -0.57 6.89
N ALA A 153 -11.25 0.10 8.01
CA ALA A 153 -12.28 0.93 8.64
C ALA A 153 -12.74 2.07 7.72
N GLY A 154 -11.81 2.69 6.98
CA GLY A 154 -12.11 3.74 6.00
C GLY A 154 -12.62 5.03 6.62
N ASP A 155 -12.11 5.39 7.79
CA ASP A 155 -12.52 6.57 8.54
C ASP A 155 -12.06 7.89 7.88
N ASP A 156 -10.95 7.86 7.13
CA ASP A 156 -10.38 9.02 6.41
C ASP A 156 -9.81 8.56 5.05
N PRO A 157 -10.67 8.12 4.13
CA PRO A 157 -10.27 7.33 2.96
C PRO A 157 -9.31 8.06 2.02
N LEU A 158 -9.53 9.34 1.75
CA LEU A 158 -8.67 10.11 0.84
C LEU A 158 -7.31 10.39 1.47
N ARG A 159 -7.26 10.75 2.74
CA ARG A 159 -6.00 10.96 3.46
C ARG A 159 -5.17 9.67 3.50
N ASP A 160 -5.81 8.56 3.83
CA ASP A 160 -5.13 7.26 3.89
C ASP A 160 -4.65 6.81 2.50
N ARG A 161 -5.43 7.05 1.43
CA ARG A 161 -5.02 6.82 0.03
C ARG A 161 -3.82 7.68 -0.35
N MET A 162 -3.84 8.96 -0.02
CA MET A 162 -2.74 9.87 -0.28
C MET A 162 -1.50 9.56 0.56
N THR A 163 -1.68 9.09 1.79
CA THR A 163 -0.57 8.62 2.62
C THR A 163 0.13 7.43 1.98
N LEU A 164 -0.62 6.47 1.43
CA LEU A 164 -0.04 5.34 0.68
C LEU A 164 0.70 5.82 -0.58
N PHE A 165 0.14 6.79 -1.31
CA PHE A 165 0.81 7.41 -2.45
C PHE A 165 2.14 8.05 -2.06
N TRP A 166 2.16 8.89 -1.02
CA TRP A 166 3.38 9.54 -0.54
C TRP A 166 4.40 8.55 0.01
N SER A 167 3.96 7.48 0.67
CA SER A 167 4.85 6.40 1.13
C SER A 167 5.48 5.62 -0.03
N GLY A 168 4.81 5.56 -1.18
CA GLY A 168 5.35 4.99 -2.41
C GLY A 168 6.25 5.95 -3.20
N LEU A 169 6.12 7.26 -2.99
CA LEU A 169 7.00 8.28 -3.58
C LEU A 169 8.25 8.52 -2.72
N PHE A 170 8.08 8.74 -1.42
CA PHE A 170 9.14 8.99 -0.45
C PHE A 170 9.45 7.72 0.34
N THR A 171 9.95 6.71 -0.37
CA THR A 171 10.17 5.40 0.24
C THR A 171 11.30 5.40 1.27
N SER A 172 11.11 4.62 2.32
CA SER A 172 12.16 4.19 3.24
C SER A 172 11.92 2.75 3.66
N SER A 173 13.00 2.00 3.99
CA SER A 173 12.90 0.60 4.39
C SER A 173 13.26 0.43 5.85
N PHE A 174 12.33 -0.15 6.62
CA PHE A 174 12.60 -0.51 8.02
C PHE A 174 13.77 -1.49 8.17
N ARG A 175 14.02 -2.32 7.15
CA ARG A 175 15.17 -3.24 7.14
C ARG A 175 16.51 -2.50 7.15
N VAL A 176 16.57 -1.32 6.51
CA VAL A 176 17.76 -0.47 6.44
C VAL A 176 17.82 0.46 7.64
N VAL A 177 16.74 1.20 7.92
CA VAL A 177 16.67 2.21 8.99
C VAL A 177 16.76 1.59 10.39
N LYS A 178 16.14 0.43 10.59
CA LYS A 178 16.17 -0.33 11.87
C LYS A 178 15.73 0.49 13.10
N SER A 179 14.79 1.39 12.89
CA SER A 179 14.17 2.22 13.92
C SER A 179 12.68 2.38 13.61
N SER A 180 11.83 1.71 14.39
CA SER A 180 10.38 1.84 14.24
C SER A 180 9.90 3.25 14.55
N SER A 181 10.50 3.92 15.53
CA SER A 181 10.16 5.31 15.88
C SER A 181 10.44 6.28 14.73
N ALA A 182 11.57 6.13 14.02
CA ALA A 182 11.89 6.96 12.86
C ALA A 182 10.92 6.69 11.70
N MET A 183 10.62 5.41 11.41
CA MET A 183 9.67 5.04 10.36
C MET A 183 8.24 5.53 10.66
N ILE A 184 7.81 5.44 11.92
CA ILE A 184 6.50 5.93 12.36
C ILE A 184 6.43 7.45 12.28
N ALA A 185 7.50 8.15 12.69
CA ALA A 185 7.58 9.60 12.58
C ALA A 185 7.50 10.06 11.12
N GLN A 186 8.23 9.40 10.20
CA GLN A 186 8.15 9.66 8.76
C GLN A 186 6.72 9.44 8.23
N HIS A 187 6.12 8.31 8.55
CA HIS A 187 4.76 8.01 8.08
C HIS A 187 3.73 9.00 8.67
N THR A 188 3.92 9.43 9.91
CA THR A 188 3.09 10.48 10.53
C THR A 188 3.24 11.81 9.80
N LEU A 189 4.48 12.21 9.46
CA LEU A 189 4.74 13.39 8.63
C LEU A 189 4.00 13.33 7.29
N LEU A 190 4.07 12.18 6.59
CA LEU A 190 3.38 11.96 5.32
C LEU A 190 1.85 12.04 5.49
N ARG A 191 1.31 11.42 6.54
CA ARG A 191 -0.12 11.38 6.81
C ARG A 191 -0.70 12.73 7.21
N ASP A 192 -0.02 13.46 8.09
CA ASP A 192 -0.49 14.76 8.56
C ASP A 192 -0.53 15.80 7.44
N ASN A 193 0.38 15.67 6.46
CA ASN A 193 0.48 16.55 5.30
C ASN A 193 -0.09 15.93 4.01
N ALA A 194 -0.78 14.79 4.08
CA ALA A 194 -1.20 14.02 2.90
C ALA A 194 -2.08 14.80 1.93
N LEU A 195 -2.90 15.71 2.42
CA LEU A 195 -3.81 16.59 1.66
C LEU A 195 -3.37 18.07 1.69
N GLY A 196 -2.19 18.36 2.21
CA GLY A 196 -1.62 19.70 2.32
C GLY A 196 -0.63 20.02 1.20
N SER A 197 0.44 20.75 1.56
CA SER A 197 1.45 21.19 0.60
C SER A 197 2.53 20.14 0.37
N TYR A 198 2.74 19.75 -0.90
CA TYR A 198 3.89 18.94 -1.30
C TYR A 198 5.24 19.61 -0.95
N ALA A 199 5.32 20.94 -1.02
CA ALA A 199 6.53 21.65 -0.63
C ALA A 199 6.86 21.45 0.85
N THR A 200 5.84 21.39 1.72
CA THR A 200 6.00 21.04 3.14
C THR A 200 6.47 19.59 3.32
N LEU A 201 5.88 18.66 2.57
CA LEU A 201 6.31 17.26 2.56
C LEU A 201 7.77 17.12 2.15
N LEU A 202 8.18 17.74 1.04
CA LEU A 202 9.53 17.67 0.51
C LEU A 202 10.57 18.20 1.51
N ARG A 203 10.29 19.34 2.14
CA ARG A 203 11.16 19.92 3.19
C ARG A 203 11.23 19.03 4.43
N GLY A 204 10.10 18.46 4.82
CA GLY A 204 10.02 17.52 5.94
C GLY A 204 10.83 16.26 5.69
N ILE A 205 10.65 15.64 4.53
CA ILE A 205 11.35 14.41 4.12
C ILE A 205 12.87 14.64 3.98
N ALA A 206 13.29 15.78 3.47
CA ALA A 206 14.72 16.09 3.36
C ALA A 206 15.43 16.19 4.73
N ARG A 207 14.67 16.41 5.81
CA ARG A 207 15.17 16.45 7.19
C ARG A 207 14.76 15.23 8.02
N ASP A 208 14.01 14.33 7.42
CA ASP A 208 13.48 13.17 8.13
C ASP A 208 14.60 12.18 8.49
N PRO A 209 14.72 11.76 9.77
CA PRO A 209 15.79 10.86 10.21
C PRO A 209 15.77 9.49 9.49
N ALA A 210 14.59 8.94 9.16
CA ALA A 210 14.53 7.68 8.43
C ALA A 210 15.06 7.85 7.00
N MET A 211 14.69 8.93 6.32
CA MET A 211 15.18 9.25 4.97
C MET A 211 16.69 9.53 4.97
N LEU A 212 17.19 10.33 5.91
CA LEU A 212 18.62 10.62 6.03
C LEU A 212 19.46 9.36 6.23
N GLN A 213 18.94 8.38 6.98
CA GLN A 213 19.61 7.08 7.18
C GLN A 213 19.44 6.18 5.95
N TYR A 214 18.26 6.14 5.35
CA TYR A 214 17.96 5.26 4.22
C TYR A 214 18.78 5.59 2.97
N LEU A 215 19.00 6.87 2.70
CA LEU A 215 19.78 7.36 1.56
C LEU A 215 21.18 7.81 1.92
N ASP A 216 21.71 7.42 3.09
CA ASP A 216 23.07 7.68 3.56
C ASP A 216 23.45 9.16 3.67
N ASN A 217 22.49 10.09 3.65
CA ASN A 217 22.81 11.50 3.81
C ASN A 217 23.33 11.83 5.23
N ALA A 218 22.99 11.02 6.23
CA ALA A 218 23.53 11.15 7.58
C ALA A 218 25.09 11.07 7.62
N SER A 219 25.71 10.43 6.63
CA SER A 219 27.17 10.34 6.47
C SER A 219 27.76 11.43 5.56
N ASN A 220 26.95 12.27 4.90
CA ASN A 220 27.34 13.26 3.92
C ASN A 220 28.13 14.43 4.55
N LYS A 221 29.41 14.57 4.24
CA LYS A 221 30.34 15.55 4.82
C LYS A 221 31.13 16.28 3.76
N LYS A 222 31.53 17.52 4.04
CA LYS A 222 32.26 18.40 3.09
C LYS A 222 33.55 17.80 2.51
N ARG A 223 34.22 16.87 3.20
CA ARG A 223 35.44 16.22 2.71
C ARG A 223 35.16 15.06 1.78
N GLU A 224 33.95 14.49 1.89
CA GLU A 224 33.51 13.33 1.15
C GLU A 224 31.99 13.44 0.94
N PRO A 225 31.56 14.30 -0.01
CA PRO A 225 30.13 14.44 -0.30
C PRO A 225 29.53 13.13 -0.82
N ASN A 226 28.35 12.77 -0.31
CA ASN A 226 27.58 11.60 -0.73
C ASN A 226 26.43 12.04 -1.64
N GLU A 227 26.38 11.53 -2.86
CA GLU A 227 25.42 11.95 -3.88
C GLU A 227 24.08 11.21 -3.80
N ASN A 228 23.99 10.14 -3.03
CA ASN A 228 22.83 9.24 -3.09
C ASN A 228 21.52 9.99 -2.83
N PHE A 229 21.40 10.69 -1.71
CA PHE A 229 20.20 11.49 -1.40
C PHE A 229 19.93 12.56 -2.48
N ALA A 230 20.96 13.27 -2.93
CA ALA A 230 20.80 14.32 -3.93
C ALA A 230 20.31 13.76 -5.28
N ARG A 231 20.79 12.63 -5.70
CA ARG A 231 20.38 11.92 -6.92
C ARG A 231 18.91 11.54 -6.83
N GLU A 232 18.51 10.86 -5.77
CA GLU A 232 17.12 10.43 -5.57
C GLU A 232 16.14 11.60 -5.41
N LEU A 233 16.59 12.68 -4.75
CA LEU A 233 15.81 13.92 -4.66
C LEU A 233 15.46 14.47 -6.04
N LEU A 234 16.41 14.50 -6.96
CA LEU A 234 16.20 15.03 -8.31
C LEU A 234 15.46 14.05 -9.21
N GLU A 235 15.83 12.77 -9.16
CA GLU A 235 15.31 11.75 -10.06
C GLU A 235 13.93 11.25 -9.66
N LEU A 236 13.75 10.82 -8.40
CA LEU A 236 12.54 10.12 -7.97
C LEU A 236 11.53 11.02 -7.28
N PHE A 237 11.99 12.08 -6.62
CA PHE A 237 11.08 12.88 -5.81
C PHE A 237 10.60 14.14 -6.52
N THR A 238 11.39 14.77 -7.41
CA THR A 238 11.09 16.15 -7.86
C THR A 238 11.06 16.38 -9.37
N LEU A 239 12.13 16.11 -10.13
CA LEU A 239 12.25 16.52 -11.53
C LEU A 239 12.02 15.38 -12.52
N GLY A 240 12.37 14.16 -12.12
CA GLY A 240 12.43 13.03 -13.01
C GLY A 240 13.73 13.00 -13.83
N GLU A 241 14.07 11.83 -14.33
CA GLU A 241 15.27 11.56 -15.10
C GLU A 241 15.41 12.48 -16.32
N GLY A 242 16.64 12.93 -16.63
CA GLY A 242 16.95 13.75 -17.80
C GLY A 242 16.70 15.25 -17.66
N HIS A 243 16.27 15.75 -16.49
CA HIS A 243 15.96 17.16 -16.25
C HIS A 243 16.99 17.89 -15.36
N TYR A 244 18.16 17.30 -15.16
CA TYR A 244 19.29 17.82 -14.41
C TYR A 244 20.57 17.21 -14.96
N SER A 245 21.72 17.80 -14.64
CA SER A 245 23.03 17.29 -15.00
C SER A 245 23.72 16.60 -13.83
N GLU A 246 24.77 15.82 -14.10
CA GLU A 246 25.63 15.25 -13.06
C GLU A 246 26.29 16.34 -12.20
N ALA A 247 26.59 17.49 -12.77
CA ALA A 247 27.10 18.65 -12.02
C ALA A 247 26.06 19.18 -11.02
N ASP A 248 24.77 19.13 -11.35
CA ASP A 248 23.69 19.52 -10.43
C ASP A 248 23.59 18.55 -9.26
N ILE A 249 23.75 17.24 -9.50
CA ILE A 249 23.76 16.22 -8.43
C ILE A 249 24.92 16.50 -7.46
N ILE A 250 26.13 16.71 -7.97
CA ILE A 250 27.32 17.01 -7.16
C ILE A 250 27.09 18.31 -6.37
N ALA A 251 26.55 19.35 -6.99
CA ALA A 251 26.26 20.61 -6.32
C ALA A 251 25.25 20.45 -5.19
N ALA A 252 24.16 19.72 -5.44
CA ALA A 252 23.17 19.41 -4.42
C ALA A 252 23.74 18.55 -3.29
N ALA A 253 24.54 17.52 -3.58
CA ALA A 253 25.20 16.69 -2.56
C ALA A 253 26.07 17.55 -1.63
N ARG A 254 26.85 18.49 -2.19
CA ARG A 254 27.65 19.46 -1.42
C ARG A 254 26.76 20.38 -0.56
N ALA A 255 25.60 20.78 -1.07
CA ALA A 255 24.66 21.62 -0.33
C ALA A 255 24.01 20.90 0.85
N PHE A 256 23.79 19.59 0.76
CA PHE A 256 23.24 18.76 1.86
C PHE A 256 24.30 18.26 2.84
N THR A 257 25.59 18.57 2.65
CA THR A 257 26.63 18.17 3.61
C THR A 257 26.36 18.70 5.00
N GLY A 258 26.58 17.86 6.01
CA GLY A 258 26.35 18.20 7.41
C GLY A 258 24.90 18.06 7.89
N TRP A 259 23.96 17.71 6.99
CA TRP A 259 22.61 17.31 7.39
C TRP A 259 22.66 15.86 7.87
N THR A 260 22.31 15.64 9.13
CA THR A 260 22.37 14.31 9.76
C THR A 260 21.27 14.16 10.80
N ASP A 261 21.17 12.98 11.37
CA ASP A 261 20.33 12.75 12.54
C ASP A 261 21.17 12.48 13.80
N ARG A 262 20.60 12.82 14.93
CA ARG A 262 21.11 12.41 16.25
C ARG A 262 19.94 12.03 17.13
N ASP A 263 19.96 10.79 17.59
CA ASP A 263 18.90 10.24 18.46
C ASP A 263 17.48 10.34 17.86
N GLY A 264 17.38 10.20 16.52
CA GLY A 264 16.11 10.29 15.79
C GLY A 264 15.61 11.72 15.56
N GLU A 265 16.47 12.72 15.71
CA GLU A 265 16.16 14.12 15.43
C GLU A 265 17.13 14.71 14.41
N PHE A 266 16.63 15.55 13.52
CA PHE A 266 17.45 16.26 12.54
C PHE A 266 18.46 17.19 13.22
N VAL A 267 19.73 17.15 12.77
CA VAL A 267 20.79 18.04 13.22
C VAL A 267 21.59 18.57 12.03
N PHE A 268 21.76 19.88 11.97
CA PHE A 268 22.68 20.48 11.01
C PHE A 268 24.08 20.71 11.64
N GLN A 269 25.03 19.87 11.23
CA GLN A 269 26.43 19.96 11.68
C GLN A 269 27.23 20.98 10.83
N ARG A 270 27.16 22.26 11.14
CA ARG A 270 27.80 23.34 10.36
C ARG A 270 29.29 23.11 10.08
N ARG A 271 30.02 22.45 10.98
CA ARG A 271 31.46 22.15 10.80
C ARG A 271 31.70 21.12 9.67
N GLN A 272 30.71 20.32 9.34
CA GLN A 272 30.77 19.32 8.27
C GLN A 272 30.14 19.82 6.96
N HIS A 273 29.56 21.01 6.93
CA HIS A 273 28.95 21.62 5.76
C HIS A 273 29.99 22.25 4.83
N ASP A 274 29.80 22.09 3.54
CA ASP A 274 30.56 22.75 2.47
C ASP A 274 29.96 24.12 2.18
N SER A 275 30.60 25.16 2.71
CA SER A 275 30.23 26.58 2.50
C SER A 275 30.82 27.19 1.24
N GLY A 276 31.48 26.41 0.35
CA GLY A 276 32.00 26.88 -0.94
C GLY A 276 30.87 27.24 -1.89
N GLU A 277 31.17 28.07 -2.88
CA GLU A 277 30.27 28.41 -3.96
C GLU A 277 29.87 27.14 -4.74
N LYS A 278 28.60 27.05 -5.14
CA LYS A 278 28.00 25.97 -5.92
C LYS A 278 27.13 26.59 -7.01
N THR A 279 27.06 25.92 -8.15
CA THR A 279 26.07 26.23 -9.20
C THR A 279 25.11 25.08 -9.31
N PHE A 280 23.82 25.31 -9.06
CA PHE A 280 22.77 24.31 -9.08
C PHE A 280 21.58 24.81 -9.92
N LEU A 281 21.19 24.07 -10.95
CA LEU A 281 20.14 24.44 -11.91
C LEU A 281 20.23 25.90 -12.40
N GLY A 282 21.47 26.35 -12.69
CA GLY A 282 21.77 27.70 -13.18
C GLY A 282 21.84 28.78 -12.11
N VAL A 283 21.60 28.48 -10.83
CA VAL A 283 21.74 29.42 -9.72
C VAL A 283 23.09 29.22 -9.03
N THR A 284 23.87 30.29 -8.93
CA THR A 284 25.22 30.27 -8.31
C THR A 284 25.20 30.99 -6.97
N GLY A 285 25.81 30.38 -5.96
CA GLY A 285 25.94 30.96 -4.61
C GLY A 285 26.47 29.98 -3.58
N ASN A 286 26.55 30.44 -2.33
CA ASN A 286 26.84 29.58 -1.19
C ASN A 286 25.52 28.88 -0.77
N LEU A 287 25.09 27.92 -1.58
CA LEU A 287 23.80 27.24 -1.41
C LEU A 287 23.89 26.19 -0.31
N ASP A 288 22.84 26.08 0.51
CA ASP A 288 22.61 24.98 1.43
C ASP A 288 21.44 24.08 0.97
N GLY A 289 21.05 23.09 1.78
CA GLY A 289 19.99 22.16 1.42
C GLY A 289 18.61 22.81 1.25
N ASP A 290 18.33 23.88 2.00
CA ASP A 290 17.08 24.63 1.86
C ASP A 290 17.05 25.41 0.55
N ASP A 291 18.17 26.04 0.17
CA ASP A 291 18.29 26.74 -1.10
C ASP A 291 18.09 25.79 -2.29
N VAL A 292 18.64 24.56 -2.22
CA VAL A 292 18.44 23.53 -3.25
C VAL A 292 16.96 23.19 -3.39
N ILE A 293 16.25 22.95 -2.28
CA ILE A 293 14.81 22.65 -2.31
C ILE A 293 14.04 23.86 -2.87
N ASP A 294 14.37 25.08 -2.50
CA ASP A 294 13.73 26.30 -2.99
C ASP A 294 13.90 26.49 -4.49
N ILE A 295 15.10 26.18 -5.01
CA ILE A 295 15.40 26.25 -6.43
C ILE A 295 14.60 25.19 -7.20
N ILE A 296 14.51 23.95 -6.68
CA ILE A 296 13.72 22.87 -7.28
C ILE A 296 12.24 23.24 -7.34
N LEU A 297 11.67 23.73 -6.24
CA LEU A 297 10.26 24.11 -6.16
C LEU A 297 9.87 25.27 -7.09
N LYS A 298 10.83 26.08 -7.54
CA LYS A 298 10.62 27.12 -8.55
C LYS A 298 10.60 26.59 -9.98
N GLN A 299 11.05 25.34 -10.21
CA GLN A 299 11.06 24.74 -11.54
C GLN A 299 9.64 24.30 -11.92
N PRO A 300 9.06 24.73 -13.06
CA PRO A 300 7.77 24.21 -13.52
C PRO A 300 7.75 22.68 -13.64
N ARG A 301 8.89 22.11 -14.04
CA ARG A 301 9.06 20.68 -14.18
C ARG A 301 8.79 19.90 -12.88
N CYS A 302 9.14 20.46 -11.72
CA CYS A 302 8.85 19.82 -10.42
C CYS A 302 7.34 19.69 -10.22
N ALA A 303 6.58 20.74 -10.47
CA ALA A 303 5.13 20.71 -10.36
C ALA A 303 4.49 19.75 -11.40
N GLU A 304 4.99 19.74 -12.64
CA GLU A 304 4.57 18.80 -13.68
C GLU A 304 4.85 17.34 -13.29
N TYR A 305 6.02 17.06 -12.74
CA TYR A 305 6.37 15.70 -12.30
C TYR A 305 5.42 15.19 -11.23
N VAL A 306 5.17 15.98 -10.19
CA VAL A 306 4.26 15.60 -9.10
C VAL A 306 2.82 15.47 -9.60
N ALA A 307 2.35 16.42 -10.41
CA ALA A 307 1.02 16.36 -11.02
C ALA A 307 0.84 15.11 -11.90
N GLY A 308 1.83 14.80 -12.74
CA GLY A 308 1.81 13.60 -13.57
C GLY A 308 1.75 12.30 -12.76
N ARG A 309 2.47 12.23 -11.64
CA ARG A 309 2.42 11.09 -10.71
C ARG A 309 1.04 10.95 -10.05
N LEU A 310 0.43 12.06 -9.62
CA LEU A 310 -0.92 12.07 -9.05
C LEU A 310 -1.99 11.67 -10.07
N LEU A 311 -1.94 12.22 -11.27
CA LEU A 311 -2.85 11.84 -12.36
C LEU A 311 -2.77 10.34 -12.64
N ALA A 312 -1.56 9.81 -12.84
CA ALA A 312 -1.35 8.39 -13.10
C ALA A 312 -1.82 7.49 -11.94
N TRP A 313 -1.64 7.95 -10.69
CA TRP A 313 -2.11 7.22 -9.51
C TRP A 313 -3.61 7.08 -9.45
N PHE A 314 -4.34 8.17 -9.70
CA PHE A 314 -5.80 8.17 -9.62
C PHE A 314 -6.49 7.65 -10.88
N GLU A 315 -5.90 7.82 -12.05
CA GLU A 315 -6.48 7.35 -13.32
C GLU A 315 -6.02 5.94 -13.73
N GLY A 316 -4.92 5.44 -13.14
CA GLY A 316 -4.37 4.12 -13.45
C GLY A 316 -3.61 4.06 -14.77
N ARG A 317 -3.45 5.20 -15.46
CA ARG A 317 -2.70 5.35 -16.72
C ARG A 317 -1.94 6.67 -16.76
N PRO A 318 -0.86 6.78 -17.53
CA PRO A 318 -0.18 8.06 -17.74
C PRO A 318 -1.14 9.09 -18.38
N ALA A 319 -1.11 10.32 -17.88
CA ALA A 319 -1.82 11.43 -18.50
C ALA A 319 -1.06 11.97 -19.71
N SER A 320 -1.76 12.66 -20.63
CA SER A 320 -1.12 13.36 -21.73
C SER A 320 -0.22 14.50 -21.22
N ASP A 321 0.81 14.86 -21.99
CA ASP A 321 1.71 15.97 -21.64
C ASP A 321 0.98 17.29 -21.47
N GLU A 322 -0.12 17.51 -22.21
CA GLU A 322 -0.95 18.70 -22.08
C GLU A 322 -1.63 18.77 -20.71
N ARG A 323 -2.25 17.66 -20.26
CA ARG A 323 -2.87 17.59 -18.94
C ARG A 323 -1.83 17.68 -17.82
N VAL A 324 -0.66 17.05 -17.99
CA VAL A 324 0.45 17.16 -17.03
C VAL A 324 0.86 18.61 -16.85
N ARG A 325 0.98 19.39 -17.95
CA ARG A 325 1.29 20.82 -17.87
C ARG A 325 0.17 21.63 -17.23
N GLU A 326 -1.10 21.38 -17.59
CA GLU A 326 -2.27 22.04 -16.98
C GLU A 326 -2.29 21.86 -15.46
N TYR A 327 -2.22 20.61 -15.01
CA TYR A 327 -2.26 20.28 -13.58
C TYR A 327 -0.98 20.69 -12.85
N GLY A 328 0.17 20.66 -13.51
CA GLY A 328 1.43 21.18 -12.98
C GLY A 328 1.36 22.70 -12.76
N ALA A 329 0.81 23.43 -13.71
CA ALA A 329 0.61 24.87 -13.57
C ALA A 329 -0.35 25.21 -12.40
N LEU A 330 -1.43 24.43 -12.22
CA LEU A 330 -2.33 24.57 -11.09
C LEU A 330 -1.61 24.31 -9.74
N LEU A 331 -0.82 23.25 -9.67
CA LEU A 331 -0.06 22.90 -8.47
C LEU A 331 0.97 23.97 -8.12
N LEU A 332 1.68 24.50 -9.11
CA LEU A 332 2.64 25.59 -8.92
C LEU A 332 1.94 26.89 -8.46
N ALA A 333 0.82 27.25 -9.08
CA ALA A 333 0.05 28.44 -8.73
C ALA A 333 -0.57 28.37 -7.32
N SER A 334 -0.90 27.16 -6.85
CA SER A 334 -1.40 26.92 -5.49
C SER A 334 -0.27 26.82 -4.43
N ASN A 335 0.97 27.14 -4.78
CA ASN A 335 2.14 26.92 -3.92
C ASN A 335 2.25 25.46 -3.43
N TYR A 336 2.04 24.54 -4.36
CA TYR A 336 2.07 23.09 -4.14
C TYR A 336 0.99 22.54 -3.18
N GLU A 337 -0.08 23.28 -2.93
CA GLU A 337 -1.24 22.73 -2.24
C GLU A 337 -1.91 21.66 -3.11
N VAL A 338 -2.02 20.44 -2.55
CA VAL A 338 -2.51 19.27 -3.30
C VAL A 338 -4.04 19.27 -3.41
N ARG A 339 -4.73 19.82 -2.42
CA ARG A 339 -6.20 19.85 -2.38
C ARG A 339 -6.83 20.45 -3.63
N PRO A 340 -6.45 21.65 -4.13
CA PRO A 340 -7.05 22.22 -5.36
C PRO A 340 -6.86 21.33 -6.59
N LEU A 341 -5.71 20.65 -6.69
CA LEU A 341 -5.44 19.70 -7.77
C LEU A 341 -6.39 18.50 -7.70
N LEU A 342 -6.58 17.90 -6.53
CA LEU A 342 -7.45 16.74 -6.34
C LEU A 342 -8.93 17.12 -6.54
N GLU A 343 -9.38 18.26 -6.05
CA GLU A 343 -10.73 18.77 -6.29
C GLU A 343 -11.00 18.93 -7.80
N ARG A 344 -10.04 19.52 -8.55
CA ARG A 344 -10.12 19.63 -10.02
C ARG A 344 -10.12 18.28 -10.71
N LEU A 345 -9.28 17.32 -10.25
CA LEU A 345 -9.18 15.99 -10.81
C LEU A 345 -10.49 15.21 -10.65
N PHE A 346 -11.09 15.21 -9.47
CA PHE A 346 -12.29 14.41 -9.21
C PHE A 346 -13.54 14.90 -9.94
N VAL A 347 -13.56 16.13 -10.43
CA VAL A 347 -14.63 16.64 -11.31
C VAL A 347 -14.28 16.52 -12.81
N ASP A 348 -13.03 16.19 -13.15
CA ASP A 348 -12.57 16.09 -14.53
C ASP A 348 -13.34 14.99 -15.29
N PRO A 349 -13.92 15.28 -16.47
CA PRO A 349 -14.57 14.27 -17.31
C PRO A 349 -13.65 13.09 -17.65
N ALA A 350 -12.35 13.33 -17.81
CA ALA A 350 -11.38 12.25 -18.10
C ALA A 350 -11.23 11.28 -16.92
N PHE A 351 -11.30 11.75 -15.69
CA PHE A 351 -11.32 10.88 -14.49
C PHE A 351 -12.63 10.08 -14.39
N GLN A 352 -13.75 10.68 -14.82
CA GLN A 352 -15.08 10.06 -14.75
C GLN A 352 -15.38 9.15 -15.95
N ALA A 353 -14.51 9.10 -16.95
CA ALA A 353 -14.72 8.32 -18.16
C ALA A 353 -14.76 6.80 -17.83
N SER A 354 -15.68 6.09 -18.48
CA SER A 354 -15.89 4.66 -18.21
C SER A 354 -14.67 3.79 -18.53
N ASP A 355 -13.80 4.26 -19.41
CA ASP A 355 -12.55 3.60 -19.78
C ASP A 355 -11.45 3.74 -18.70
N VAL A 356 -11.61 4.63 -17.71
CA VAL A 356 -10.71 4.75 -16.57
C VAL A 356 -10.98 3.64 -15.53
N ALA A 357 -12.24 3.22 -15.41
CA ALA A 357 -12.57 2.07 -14.58
C ALA A 357 -11.88 0.81 -15.15
N GLY A 358 -11.13 0.10 -14.28
CA GLY A 358 -10.41 -1.10 -14.69
C GLY A 358 -9.03 -0.90 -15.33
N GLN A 359 -8.55 0.33 -15.47
CA GLN A 359 -7.19 0.59 -15.97
C GLN A 359 -6.11 0.25 -14.94
N ARG A 360 -6.46 0.24 -13.66
CA ARG A 360 -5.51 -0.03 -12.59
C ARG A 360 -5.64 -1.46 -12.09
N ILE A 361 -4.54 -2.21 -12.14
CA ILE A 361 -4.44 -3.48 -11.42
C ILE A 361 -4.33 -3.16 -9.93
N ALA A 362 -5.19 -3.75 -9.13
CA ALA A 362 -5.19 -3.60 -7.69
C ALA A 362 -3.84 -4.07 -7.09
N SER A 363 -3.17 -3.21 -6.33
CA SER A 363 -2.03 -3.64 -5.53
C SER A 363 -2.46 -4.71 -4.52
N PRO A 364 -1.57 -5.49 -3.92
CA PRO A 364 -1.94 -6.43 -2.86
C PRO A 364 -2.73 -5.79 -1.72
N VAL A 365 -2.36 -4.59 -1.29
CA VAL A 365 -3.11 -3.84 -0.26
C VAL A 365 -4.48 -3.41 -0.81
N ASP A 366 -4.54 -2.85 -2.01
CA ASP A 366 -5.80 -2.48 -2.66
C ASP A 366 -6.76 -3.68 -2.80
N PHE A 367 -6.24 -4.84 -3.19
CA PHE A 367 -7.01 -6.07 -3.33
C PHE A 367 -7.61 -6.52 -2.00
N LEU A 368 -6.78 -6.65 -0.98
CA LEU A 368 -7.20 -7.19 0.32
C LEU A 368 -8.14 -6.22 1.06
N VAL A 369 -7.73 -4.96 1.18
CA VAL A 369 -8.52 -3.92 1.86
C VAL A 369 -9.81 -3.63 1.08
N GLY A 370 -9.72 -3.51 -0.25
CA GLY A 370 -10.87 -3.22 -1.10
C GLY A 370 -11.94 -4.30 -1.02
N HIS A 371 -11.57 -5.58 -1.10
CA HIS A 371 -12.53 -6.66 -0.97
C HIS A 371 -13.06 -6.82 0.47
N ALA A 372 -12.22 -6.63 1.49
CA ALA A 372 -12.70 -6.63 2.88
C ALA A 372 -13.79 -5.56 3.08
N ARG A 373 -13.59 -4.34 2.60
CA ARG A 373 -14.56 -3.24 2.68
C ARG A 373 -15.85 -3.53 1.91
N ARG A 374 -15.76 -4.01 0.66
CA ARG A 374 -16.95 -4.37 -0.14
C ARG A 374 -17.75 -5.51 0.47
N LEU A 375 -17.08 -6.50 1.02
CA LEU A 375 -17.72 -7.60 1.75
C LEU A 375 -18.30 -7.15 3.09
N GLY A 376 -17.77 -6.07 3.69
CA GLY A 376 -18.11 -5.64 5.04
C GLY A 376 -17.54 -6.59 6.11
N VAL A 377 -16.36 -7.15 5.86
CA VAL A 377 -15.62 -7.99 6.80
C VAL A 377 -14.41 -7.24 7.36
N ASP A 378 -14.00 -7.62 8.56
CA ASP A 378 -12.91 -6.98 9.30
C ASP A 378 -11.80 -8.01 9.61
N PRO A 379 -10.94 -8.32 8.65
CA PRO A 379 -9.80 -9.19 8.90
C PRO A 379 -8.76 -8.46 9.77
N ALA A 380 -8.13 -9.19 10.68
CA ALA A 380 -7.06 -8.63 11.49
C ALA A 380 -5.95 -8.02 10.62
N GLY A 381 -5.45 -6.84 10.99
CA GLY A 381 -4.39 -6.13 10.26
C GLY A 381 -3.16 -7.00 10.02
N ARG A 382 -2.83 -7.87 10.98
CA ARG A 382 -1.73 -8.85 10.85
C ARG A 382 -1.92 -9.83 9.70
N LEU A 383 -3.14 -10.33 9.47
CA LEU A 383 -3.43 -11.20 8.33
C LEU A 383 -3.20 -10.46 7.02
N VAL A 384 -3.70 -9.23 6.93
CA VAL A 384 -3.57 -8.39 5.72
C VAL A 384 -2.10 -8.04 5.47
N ALA A 385 -1.33 -7.69 6.51
CA ALA A 385 0.10 -7.38 6.41
C ALA A 385 0.92 -8.57 5.88
N LEU A 386 0.65 -9.77 6.39
CA LEU A 386 1.35 -10.98 5.94
C LEU A 386 0.93 -11.36 4.51
N ALA A 387 -0.36 -11.27 4.21
CA ALA A 387 -0.90 -11.60 2.90
C ALA A 387 -0.38 -10.63 1.82
N SER A 388 -0.43 -9.31 2.06
CA SER A 388 0.09 -8.32 1.12
C SER A 388 1.60 -8.46 0.90
N GLY A 389 2.36 -8.72 1.97
CA GLY A 389 3.80 -8.99 1.87
C GLY A 389 4.13 -10.25 1.04
N ASN A 390 3.33 -11.31 1.15
CA ASN A 390 3.48 -12.53 0.34
C ASN A 390 3.12 -12.29 -1.14
N LEU A 391 2.20 -11.38 -1.41
CA LEU A 391 1.84 -10.95 -2.76
C LEU A 391 2.82 -9.91 -3.33
N GLY A 392 3.88 -9.52 -2.59
CA GLY A 392 4.94 -8.62 -3.05
C GLY A 392 4.86 -7.18 -2.54
N GLU A 393 3.80 -6.78 -1.81
CA GLU A 393 3.68 -5.45 -1.22
C GLU A 393 3.86 -5.49 0.30
N MET A 394 5.10 -5.41 0.75
CA MET A 394 5.41 -5.32 2.18
C MET A 394 5.51 -3.85 2.58
N LEU A 395 4.48 -3.34 3.26
CA LEU A 395 4.48 -1.97 3.75
C LEU A 395 5.71 -1.70 4.64
N PHE A 396 6.28 -0.51 4.51
CA PHE A 396 7.51 -0.07 5.20
C PHE A 396 8.79 -0.85 4.84
N ASP A 397 8.74 -1.73 3.82
CA ASP A 397 9.91 -2.45 3.34
C ASP A 397 9.85 -2.64 1.80
N PRO A 398 9.92 -1.54 1.03
CA PRO A 398 9.90 -1.57 -0.42
C PRO A 398 11.14 -2.29 -0.97
N PRO A 399 11.06 -2.89 -2.18
CA PRO A 399 12.18 -3.60 -2.78
C PRO A 399 13.36 -2.69 -3.17
N SER A 400 13.09 -1.42 -3.42
CA SER A 400 14.09 -0.41 -3.78
C SER A 400 13.63 1.00 -3.41
N VAL A 401 14.48 2.01 -3.65
CA VAL A 401 14.15 3.43 -3.47
C VAL A 401 13.00 3.88 -4.39
N LYS A 402 12.83 3.24 -5.54
CA LYS A 402 11.70 3.50 -6.47
C LYS A 402 10.35 3.02 -5.93
N GLY A 403 10.33 2.29 -4.83
CA GLY A 403 9.12 1.66 -4.30
C GLY A 403 8.81 0.33 -5.01
N TRP A 404 7.53 0.08 -5.24
CA TRP A 404 7.03 -1.09 -5.95
C TRP A 404 6.73 -0.73 -7.41
N ASP A 405 7.06 -1.63 -8.34
CA ASP A 405 6.85 -1.39 -9.78
C ASP A 405 5.37 -1.21 -10.16
N GLY A 406 4.46 -1.83 -9.42
CA GLY A 406 3.03 -1.67 -9.65
C GLY A 406 2.50 -2.37 -10.91
N GLY A 407 1.21 -2.18 -11.20
CA GLY A 407 0.58 -2.67 -12.40
C GLY A 407 0.74 -4.19 -12.62
N ARG A 408 1.22 -4.59 -13.78
CA ARG A 408 1.40 -6.01 -14.13
C ARG A 408 2.39 -6.76 -13.25
N ALA A 409 3.31 -6.07 -12.58
CA ALA A 409 4.25 -6.71 -11.65
C ALA A 409 3.55 -7.38 -10.45
N TRP A 410 2.31 -6.99 -10.15
CA TRP A 410 1.50 -7.64 -9.12
C TRP A 410 0.89 -8.98 -9.53
N ILE A 411 0.95 -9.35 -10.82
CA ILE A 411 0.21 -10.48 -11.38
C ILE A 411 1.17 -11.45 -12.07
N ASP A 412 1.38 -12.58 -11.45
CA ASP A 412 1.98 -13.78 -12.02
C ASP A 412 1.14 -15.02 -11.66
N THR A 413 1.54 -16.19 -12.13
CA THR A 413 0.81 -17.43 -11.88
C THR A 413 0.68 -17.74 -10.39
N GLN A 414 1.70 -17.42 -9.59
CA GLN A 414 1.70 -17.70 -8.15
C GLN A 414 0.79 -16.71 -7.40
N THR A 415 0.96 -15.41 -7.67
CA THR A 415 0.21 -14.35 -6.98
C THR A 415 -1.28 -14.41 -7.30
N ILE A 416 -1.67 -14.77 -8.53
CA ILE A 416 -3.07 -14.97 -8.90
C ILE A 416 -3.71 -16.12 -8.13
N MET A 417 -3.03 -17.27 -8.01
CA MET A 417 -3.55 -18.38 -7.20
C MET A 417 -3.68 -17.99 -5.72
N GLN A 418 -2.70 -17.26 -5.19
CA GLN A 418 -2.76 -16.78 -3.81
C GLN A 418 -3.89 -15.78 -3.60
N ARG A 419 -4.15 -14.87 -4.54
CA ARG A 419 -5.28 -13.93 -4.49
C ARG A 419 -6.62 -14.68 -4.47
N GLY A 420 -6.78 -15.72 -5.30
CA GLY A 420 -7.96 -16.58 -5.26
C GLY A 420 -8.15 -17.26 -3.89
N ASN A 421 -7.09 -17.83 -3.33
CA ASN A 421 -7.16 -18.44 -1.99
C ASN A 421 -7.51 -17.40 -0.89
N LEU A 422 -6.92 -16.21 -0.96
CA LEU A 422 -7.22 -15.11 -0.03
C LEU A 422 -8.68 -14.63 -0.15
N ALA A 423 -9.21 -14.56 -1.39
CA ALA A 423 -10.63 -14.31 -1.60
C ALA A 423 -11.48 -15.36 -0.88
N GLY A 424 -11.11 -16.66 -0.96
CA GLY A 424 -11.76 -17.74 -0.23
C GLY A 424 -11.73 -17.57 1.29
N VAL A 425 -10.62 -17.06 1.84
CA VAL A 425 -10.51 -16.73 3.27
C VAL A 425 -11.46 -15.57 3.62
N LEU A 426 -11.48 -14.50 2.84
CA LEU A 426 -12.34 -13.33 3.09
C LEU A 426 -13.83 -13.67 3.05
N VAL A 427 -14.25 -14.60 2.20
CA VAL A 427 -15.66 -15.05 2.15
C VAL A 427 -15.94 -16.25 3.05
N GLY A 428 -14.92 -16.87 3.65
CA GLY A 428 -15.04 -18.00 4.57
C GLY A 428 -15.34 -19.35 3.90
N THR A 429 -14.92 -19.53 2.65
CA THR A 429 -14.95 -20.83 1.93
C THR A 429 -13.65 -21.62 2.11
N ILE A 430 -12.57 -20.95 2.46
CA ILE A 430 -11.27 -21.51 2.84
C ILE A 430 -11.00 -21.12 4.29
N GLY A 431 -10.57 -22.05 5.12
CA GLY A 431 -10.11 -21.75 6.47
C GLY A 431 -8.80 -20.97 6.44
N ALA A 432 -8.61 -20.05 7.38
CA ALA A 432 -7.36 -19.29 7.46
C ALA A 432 -6.14 -20.23 7.66
N SER A 433 -6.29 -21.32 8.41
CA SER A 433 -5.30 -22.39 8.57
C SER A 433 -4.97 -23.09 7.27
N GLU A 434 -5.98 -23.51 6.52
CA GLU A 434 -5.80 -24.18 5.23
C GLU A 434 -5.05 -23.30 4.23
N PHE A 435 -5.32 -21.99 4.23
CA PHE A 435 -4.59 -21.01 3.42
C PHE A 435 -3.11 -20.98 3.77
N VAL A 436 -2.79 -20.96 5.07
CA VAL A 436 -1.42 -20.85 5.53
C VAL A 436 -0.63 -22.14 5.32
N GLU A 437 -1.22 -23.30 5.58
CA GLU A 437 -0.59 -24.57 5.25
C GLU A 437 -0.27 -24.68 3.76
N GLY A 438 -1.18 -24.22 2.89
CA GLY A 438 -0.97 -24.15 1.45
C GLY A 438 0.14 -23.17 1.05
N ALA A 439 0.23 -22.01 1.70
CA ALA A 439 1.26 -21.02 1.47
C ALA A 439 2.64 -21.52 1.93
N LEU A 440 2.71 -22.19 3.09
CA LEU A 440 3.93 -22.82 3.62
C LEU A 440 4.43 -23.93 2.70
N ALA A 441 3.56 -24.83 2.26
CA ALA A 441 3.90 -25.90 1.32
C ALA A 441 4.36 -25.36 -0.06
N GLY A 442 3.86 -24.21 -0.47
CA GLY A 442 4.31 -23.49 -1.67
C GLY A 442 5.72 -22.91 -1.50
N MET A 443 6.01 -22.34 -0.33
CA MET A 443 7.34 -21.80 -0.01
C MET A 443 8.40 -22.90 0.11
N GLU A 444 8.07 -24.05 0.67
CA GLU A 444 8.97 -25.19 0.77
C GLU A 444 9.30 -25.78 -0.61
N ARG A 445 8.34 -25.86 -1.51
CA ARG A 445 8.56 -26.32 -2.90
C ARG A 445 9.45 -25.34 -3.67
N ALA A 446 9.23 -24.05 -3.56
CA ALA A 446 10.04 -23.02 -4.20
C ALA A 446 11.49 -22.97 -3.63
N ALA A 447 11.69 -23.42 -2.39
CA ALA A 447 13.01 -23.51 -1.78
C ALA A 447 13.78 -24.79 -2.20
N GLY A 448 13.07 -25.87 -2.57
CA GLY A 448 13.67 -27.10 -3.10
C GLY A 448 14.23 -26.97 -4.52
N ASP A 449 13.74 -25.98 -5.30
CA ASP A 449 14.18 -25.72 -6.67
C ASP A 449 15.31 -24.67 -6.78
N ALA A 450 15.76 -24.10 -5.67
CA ALA A 450 16.87 -23.14 -5.66
C ALA A 450 18.22 -23.89 -5.60
N PRO A 451 19.20 -23.53 -6.45
CA PRO A 451 20.53 -24.16 -6.40
C PRO A 451 21.19 -23.92 -5.03
N ALA A 452 21.86 -24.98 -4.53
CA ALA A 452 22.47 -25.05 -3.18
C ALA A 452 23.67 -24.09 -2.99
N ASP A 453 24.07 -23.29 -3.98
CA ASP A 453 25.29 -22.48 -4.01
C ASP A 453 25.03 -20.97 -3.72
N GLY A 454 24.17 -20.63 -2.77
CA GLY A 454 24.11 -19.29 -2.21
C GLY A 454 25.20 -19.05 -1.16
N PRO A 455 25.80 -17.84 -1.03
CA PRO A 455 26.87 -17.59 -0.06
C PRO A 455 26.37 -17.89 1.37
N MET A 456 27.11 -18.76 2.06
CA MET A 456 26.91 -19.07 3.48
C MET A 456 27.12 -17.79 4.30
N MET A 457 26.12 -17.38 5.05
CA MET A 457 26.25 -16.32 6.06
C MET A 457 27.02 -16.85 7.26
N GLU A 458 28.12 -16.21 7.62
CA GLU A 458 29.09 -16.64 8.65
C GLU A 458 28.57 -16.65 10.10
N ASP A 459 27.31 -16.39 10.37
CA ASP A 459 26.79 -16.26 11.76
C ASP A 459 25.62 -17.19 12.06
N GLY A 460 25.67 -18.46 11.85
CA GLY A 460 24.73 -19.44 12.46
C GLY A 460 23.24 -19.03 12.58
N ALA A 461 22.82 -17.95 11.93
CA ALA A 461 21.47 -17.43 11.93
C ALA A 461 20.61 -18.24 10.96
N GLU A 462 19.53 -18.84 11.46
CA GLU A 462 18.53 -19.48 10.61
C GLU A 462 18.06 -18.54 9.48
N PRO A 463 17.94 -19.07 8.26
CA PRO A 463 17.55 -18.26 7.12
C PRO A 463 16.18 -17.60 7.37
N PRO A 464 15.99 -16.34 6.94
CA PRO A 464 14.79 -15.53 7.24
C PRO A 464 13.45 -16.16 6.83
N ARG A 465 13.47 -17.18 5.97
CA ARG A 465 12.29 -17.94 5.51
C ARG A 465 11.68 -18.85 6.57
N ARG A 466 12.48 -19.57 7.38
CA ARG A 466 11.97 -20.43 8.47
C ARG A 466 11.28 -19.63 9.56
N LYS A 467 11.79 -18.44 9.91
CA LYS A 467 11.17 -17.57 10.92
C LYS A 467 9.82 -17.01 10.50
N ARG A 468 9.62 -16.74 9.19
CA ARG A 468 8.31 -16.30 8.66
C ARG A 468 7.26 -17.40 8.68
N SER A 469 7.67 -18.64 8.36
CA SER A 469 6.76 -19.79 8.43
C SER A 469 6.27 -20.05 9.86
N ASP A 470 7.17 -19.97 10.85
CA ASP A 470 6.82 -20.14 12.25
C ASP A 470 5.90 -19.04 12.79
N GLU A 471 6.11 -17.80 12.33
CA GLU A 471 5.28 -16.65 12.73
C GLU A 471 3.88 -16.74 12.11
N LEU A 472 3.80 -17.15 10.85
CA LEU A 472 2.55 -17.40 10.15
C LEU A 472 1.78 -18.56 10.78
N SER A 473 2.45 -19.68 11.09
CA SER A 473 1.85 -20.83 11.78
C SER A 473 1.33 -20.48 13.18
N ARG A 474 2.05 -19.65 13.94
CA ARG A 474 1.60 -19.15 15.25
C ARG A 474 0.41 -18.19 15.14
N LEU A 475 0.36 -17.38 14.08
CA LEU A 475 -0.78 -16.49 13.82
C LEU A 475 -2.03 -17.32 13.54
N VAL A 476 -1.90 -18.32 12.69
CA VAL A 476 -3.00 -19.22 12.33
C VAL A 476 -3.50 -20.01 13.52
N GLY A 477 -2.60 -20.58 14.31
CA GLY A 477 -2.98 -21.24 15.58
C GLY A 477 -3.79 -20.31 16.48
N ARG A 478 -3.42 -19.02 16.56
CA ARG A 478 -4.19 -18.02 17.30
C ARG A 478 -5.52 -17.71 16.63
N MET A 479 -5.58 -17.56 15.30
CA MET A 479 -6.84 -17.31 14.58
C MET A 479 -7.82 -18.48 14.75
N GLU A 480 -7.34 -19.73 14.78
CA GLU A 480 -8.15 -20.92 15.07
C GLU A 480 -8.61 -20.96 16.55
N GLU A 481 -7.72 -20.62 17.47
CA GLU A 481 -8.02 -20.53 18.90
C GLU A 481 -9.08 -19.46 19.20
N PHE A 482 -9.03 -18.33 18.48
CA PHE A 482 -10.03 -17.25 18.57
C PHE A 482 -11.21 -17.42 17.60
N GLY A 483 -11.21 -18.47 16.75
CA GLY A 483 -12.33 -18.83 15.88
C GLY A 483 -12.69 -17.74 14.85
N TRP A 484 -11.71 -16.95 14.37
CA TRP A 484 -12.00 -15.92 13.38
C TRP A 484 -12.67 -16.52 12.14
N ARG A 485 -13.87 -16.05 11.88
CA ARG A 485 -14.61 -16.31 10.65
C ARG A 485 -15.22 -14.99 10.18
N PRO A 486 -15.28 -14.75 8.85
CA PRO A 486 -15.90 -13.53 8.36
C PRO A 486 -17.37 -13.48 8.80
N ASN A 487 -17.73 -12.40 9.49
CA ASN A 487 -19.13 -12.12 9.84
C ASN A 487 -19.87 -11.62 8.59
N LEU A 488 -20.12 -12.53 7.66
CA LEU A 488 -20.68 -12.26 6.34
C LEU A 488 -22.04 -12.95 6.23
N ASN A 489 -23.04 -12.20 5.75
CA ASN A 489 -24.39 -12.72 5.48
C ASN A 489 -24.84 -12.23 4.10
N LEU A 490 -24.40 -12.98 3.06
CA LEU A 490 -24.71 -12.66 1.67
C LEU A 490 -26.18 -12.87 1.36
N THR A 491 -26.82 -13.88 1.93
CA THR A 491 -28.26 -14.12 1.71
C THR A 491 -29.13 -12.99 2.21
N ALA A 492 -28.81 -12.38 3.37
CA ALA A 492 -29.50 -11.19 3.83
C ALA A 492 -29.27 -9.98 2.91
N ARG A 493 -28.07 -9.84 2.34
CA ARG A 493 -27.74 -8.80 1.35
C ARG A 493 -28.55 -8.98 0.06
N LEU A 494 -28.59 -10.20 -0.48
CA LEU A 494 -29.38 -10.56 -1.66
C LEU A 494 -30.88 -10.35 -1.45
N ALA A 495 -31.39 -10.71 -0.28
CA ALA A 495 -32.79 -10.51 0.08
C ALA A 495 -33.17 -9.02 0.11
N ARG A 496 -32.31 -8.15 0.69
CA ARG A 496 -32.55 -6.69 0.68
C ARG A 496 -32.58 -6.12 -0.76
N ALA A 497 -31.84 -6.72 -1.66
CA ALA A 497 -31.81 -6.33 -3.07
C ALA A 497 -32.91 -6.99 -3.92
N ASN A 498 -33.79 -7.81 -3.34
CA ASN A 498 -34.79 -8.63 -4.06
C ASN A 498 -34.17 -9.51 -5.17
N ALA A 499 -32.94 -10.00 -5.00
CA ALA A 499 -32.29 -10.90 -5.93
C ALA A 499 -32.82 -12.31 -5.73
N THR A 500 -33.86 -12.70 -6.50
CA THR A 500 -34.62 -13.95 -6.32
C THR A 500 -34.32 -15.01 -7.39
N THR A 501 -33.56 -14.67 -8.43
CA THR A 501 -33.13 -15.58 -9.50
C THR A 501 -31.62 -15.68 -9.54
N ASP A 502 -31.06 -16.76 -10.09
CA ASP A 502 -29.61 -16.95 -10.24
C ASP A 502 -28.97 -15.78 -11.00
N ALA A 503 -29.62 -15.29 -12.06
CA ALA A 503 -29.16 -14.14 -12.82
C ALA A 503 -29.11 -12.86 -11.95
N ALA A 504 -30.18 -12.59 -11.21
CA ALA A 504 -30.23 -11.43 -10.30
C ALA A 504 -29.20 -11.53 -9.17
N VAL A 505 -28.91 -12.73 -8.68
CA VAL A 505 -27.89 -12.99 -7.65
C VAL A 505 -26.48 -12.72 -8.21
N VAL A 506 -26.17 -13.24 -9.41
CA VAL A 506 -24.88 -12.98 -10.07
C VAL A 506 -24.70 -11.48 -10.31
N ASP A 507 -25.69 -10.81 -10.90
CA ASP A 507 -25.64 -9.39 -11.21
C ASP A 507 -25.51 -8.53 -9.95
N ARG A 508 -26.23 -8.89 -8.87
CA ARG A 508 -26.13 -8.18 -7.59
C ARG A 508 -24.78 -8.35 -6.93
N LEU A 509 -24.25 -9.56 -6.86
CA LEU A 509 -22.94 -9.79 -6.28
C LEU A 509 -21.83 -9.13 -7.12
N ALA A 510 -21.94 -9.12 -8.45
CA ALA A 510 -21.01 -8.42 -9.30
C ALA A 510 -21.00 -6.91 -8.98
N THR A 511 -22.17 -6.29 -8.86
CA THR A 511 -22.28 -4.88 -8.47
C THR A 511 -21.67 -4.62 -7.08
N ASP A 512 -21.84 -5.52 -6.13
CA ASP A 512 -21.36 -5.31 -4.76
C ASP A 512 -19.86 -5.57 -4.59
N LEU A 513 -19.27 -6.44 -5.40
CA LEU A 513 -17.93 -6.97 -5.15
C LEU A 513 -16.87 -6.53 -6.18
N LEU A 514 -17.28 -6.12 -7.39
CA LEU A 514 -16.36 -5.75 -8.45
C LEU A 514 -16.35 -4.23 -8.67
N ALA A 515 -15.17 -3.69 -8.91
CA ALA A 515 -15.01 -2.27 -9.28
C ALA A 515 -15.29 -1.99 -10.76
N VAL A 516 -15.43 -3.05 -11.57
CA VAL A 516 -15.65 -3.01 -13.01
C VAL A 516 -16.85 -3.87 -13.41
N GLU A 517 -17.36 -3.65 -14.61
CA GLU A 517 -18.45 -4.50 -15.13
C GLU A 517 -18.00 -5.94 -15.32
N LEU A 518 -18.88 -6.85 -14.94
CA LEU A 518 -18.69 -8.27 -15.18
C LEU A 518 -18.82 -8.56 -16.69
N SER A 519 -17.83 -9.20 -17.28
CA SER A 519 -17.88 -9.56 -18.68
C SER A 519 -19.01 -10.57 -18.99
N ALA A 520 -19.53 -10.56 -20.22
CA ALA A 520 -20.57 -11.50 -20.63
C ALA A 520 -20.10 -12.96 -20.49
N GLN A 521 -18.82 -13.24 -20.73
CA GLN A 521 -18.22 -14.55 -20.57
C GLN A 521 -18.19 -14.96 -19.09
N SER A 522 -17.61 -14.14 -18.22
CA SER A 522 -17.53 -14.42 -16.78
C SER A 522 -18.94 -14.59 -16.18
N ARG A 523 -19.91 -13.77 -16.63
CA ARG A 523 -21.30 -13.90 -16.23
C ARG A 523 -21.90 -15.25 -16.62
N ALA A 524 -21.66 -15.70 -17.85
CA ALA A 524 -22.16 -17.00 -18.33
C ALA A 524 -21.54 -18.17 -17.54
N GLU A 525 -20.25 -18.10 -17.23
CA GLU A 525 -19.53 -19.10 -16.44
C GLU A 525 -20.07 -19.20 -15.00
N LEU A 526 -20.35 -18.07 -14.35
CA LEU A 526 -20.95 -18.05 -13.00
C LEU A 526 -22.38 -18.61 -13.00
N LEU A 527 -23.17 -18.32 -14.03
CA LEU A 527 -24.50 -18.92 -14.19
C LEU A 527 -24.45 -20.43 -14.46
N ALA A 528 -23.50 -20.90 -15.26
CA ALA A 528 -23.27 -22.32 -15.48
C ALA A 528 -22.89 -23.04 -14.17
N PHE A 529 -22.01 -22.45 -13.37
CA PHE A 529 -21.68 -22.95 -12.03
C PHE A 529 -22.91 -23.11 -11.14
N LEU A 530 -23.78 -22.10 -11.08
CA LEU A 530 -25.03 -22.18 -10.29
C LEU A 530 -25.95 -23.27 -10.80
N GLY A 531 -26.09 -23.44 -12.13
CA GLY A 531 -26.87 -24.51 -12.73
C GLY A 531 -26.35 -25.92 -12.38
N GLU A 532 -25.02 -26.10 -12.40
CA GLU A 532 -24.38 -27.38 -12.02
C GLU A 532 -24.58 -27.69 -10.53
N GLU A 533 -24.40 -26.69 -9.64
CA GLU A 533 -24.62 -26.85 -8.20
C GLU A 533 -26.08 -27.19 -7.88
N ARG A 534 -27.04 -26.57 -8.59
CA ARG A 534 -28.47 -26.88 -8.44
C ARG A 534 -28.77 -28.30 -8.81
N MET A 535 -28.27 -28.77 -9.95
CA MET A 535 -28.47 -30.15 -10.40
C MET A 535 -27.82 -31.16 -9.45
N THR A 536 -26.57 -30.91 -9.06
CA THR A 536 -25.81 -31.86 -8.24
C THR A 536 -26.39 -32.01 -6.83
N LYS A 537 -26.89 -30.92 -6.24
CA LYS A 537 -27.43 -30.91 -4.88
C LYS A 537 -28.95 -30.93 -4.80
N SER A 538 -29.63 -31.03 -5.94
CA SER A 538 -31.10 -30.98 -6.04
C SER A 538 -31.68 -29.76 -5.29
N LEU A 539 -31.08 -28.57 -5.49
CA LEU A 539 -31.53 -27.36 -4.83
C LEU A 539 -32.82 -26.80 -5.42
N PRO A 540 -33.72 -26.24 -4.59
CA PRO A 540 -35.03 -25.77 -5.08
C PRO A 540 -34.90 -24.50 -5.92
N ASP A 541 -35.83 -24.30 -6.87
CA ASP A 541 -35.86 -23.11 -7.75
C ASP A 541 -36.01 -21.78 -6.96
N ASP A 542 -36.72 -21.83 -5.85
CA ASP A 542 -36.98 -20.70 -4.96
C ASP A 542 -35.91 -20.52 -3.85
N LEU A 543 -34.70 -21.06 -4.06
CA LEU A 543 -33.58 -21.03 -3.08
C LEU A 543 -33.28 -19.62 -2.54
N TRP A 544 -33.34 -18.61 -3.39
CA TRP A 544 -33.01 -17.23 -3.06
C TRP A 544 -34.20 -16.42 -2.50
N THR A 545 -35.40 -17.01 -2.41
CA THR A 545 -36.56 -16.30 -1.88
C THR A 545 -36.62 -16.37 -0.35
N THR A 546 -37.00 -15.25 0.28
CA THR A 546 -37.09 -15.14 1.74
C THR A 546 -38.26 -15.92 2.37
N SER A 547 -39.18 -16.43 1.58
CA SER A 547 -40.41 -17.08 2.03
C SER A 547 -40.27 -18.58 2.23
N GLY A 548 -39.33 -19.04 3.03
CA GLY A 548 -39.33 -20.47 3.27
C GLY A 548 -38.34 -20.99 4.30
N LYS A 549 -38.87 -21.70 5.26
CA LYS A 549 -38.32 -22.67 6.23
C LYS A 549 -36.79 -22.71 6.44
N ALA A 550 -36.35 -22.81 7.66
CA ALA A 550 -34.97 -22.88 8.13
C ALA A 550 -34.01 -23.81 7.33
N ALA A 551 -34.53 -24.81 6.64
CA ALA A 551 -33.76 -25.72 5.80
C ALA A 551 -33.22 -25.09 4.51
N LYS A 552 -33.88 -24.05 3.94
CA LYS A 552 -33.41 -23.35 2.73
C LYS A 552 -32.25 -22.40 3.04
N SER A 553 -32.23 -21.82 4.23
CA SER A 553 -31.16 -20.93 4.71
C SER A 553 -29.81 -21.66 4.86
N SER A 554 -29.83 -22.98 5.12
CA SER A 554 -28.60 -23.77 5.34
C SER A 554 -27.79 -24.00 4.07
N GLU A 555 -28.41 -23.97 2.86
CA GLU A 555 -27.71 -24.19 1.58
C GLU A 555 -27.45 -22.89 0.81
N ALA A 556 -28.31 -21.87 0.97
CA ALA A 556 -28.21 -20.62 0.24
C ALA A 556 -26.96 -19.81 0.59
N GLU A 557 -26.64 -19.68 1.88
CA GLU A 557 -25.45 -18.92 2.31
C GLU A 557 -24.13 -19.58 1.87
N PRO A 558 -23.90 -20.90 2.06
CA PRO A 558 -22.73 -21.57 1.53
C PRO A 558 -22.59 -21.45 0.01
N LEU A 559 -23.69 -21.52 -0.74
CA LEU A 559 -23.66 -21.36 -2.20
C LEU A 559 -23.32 -19.91 -2.59
N ALA A 560 -23.93 -18.92 -1.94
CA ALA A 560 -23.63 -17.51 -2.15
C ALA A 560 -22.14 -17.19 -1.87
N ARG A 561 -21.57 -17.77 -0.82
CA ARG A 561 -20.15 -17.61 -0.49
C ARG A 561 -19.23 -18.24 -1.53
N ARG A 562 -19.57 -19.43 -2.04
CA ARG A 562 -18.79 -20.05 -3.14
C ARG A 562 -18.88 -19.24 -4.43
N LEU A 563 -20.05 -18.71 -4.75
CA LEU A 563 -20.23 -17.82 -5.89
C LEU A 563 -19.40 -16.54 -5.74
N ALA A 564 -19.42 -15.91 -4.57
CA ALA A 564 -18.61 -14.74 -4.26
C ALA A 564 -17.09 -15.06 -4.34
N HIS A 565 -16.67 -16.23 -3.86
CA HIS A 565 -15.28 -16.68 -3.98
C HIS A 565 -14.84 -16.80 -5.44
N LEU A 566 -15.65 -17.47 -6.28
CA LEU A 566 -15.38 -17.57 -7.72
C LEU A 566 -15.30 -16.18 -8.35
N MET A 567 -16.26 -15.30 -8.05
CA MET A 567 -16.29 -13.94 -8.58
C MET A 567 -15.04 -13.13 -8.19
N LEU A 568 -14.61 -13.20 -6.95
CA LEU A 568 -13.39 -12.54 -6.47
C LEU A 568 -12.09 -13.17 -7.01
N SER A 569 -12.19 -14.35 -7.60
CA SER A 569 -11.08 -15.01 -8.30
C SER A 569 -11.00 -14.66 -9.78
N LEU A 570 -12.00 -13.96 -10.35
CA LEU A 570 -12.03 -13.54 -11.76
C LEU A 570 -11.00 -12.43 -12.05
N PRO A 571 -10.61 -12.26 -13.33
CA PRO A 571 -9.76 -11.14 -13.75
C PRO A 571 -10.34 -9.77 -13.39
N GLU A 572 -11.66 -9.60 -13.49
CA GLU A 572 -12.38 -8.38 -13.15
C GLU A 572 -12.17 -7.96 -11.68
N ALA A 573 -12.00 -8.90 -10.77
CA ALA A 573 -11.74 -8.63 -9.36
C ALA A 573 -10.30 -8.16 -9.09
N GLN A 574 -9.41 -8.28 -10.07
CA GLN A 574 -8.03 -7.79 -9.99
C GLN A 574 -7.90 -6.31 -10.40
N LEU A 575 -8.99 -5.70 -10.86
CA LEU A 575 -9.02 -4.36 -11.43
C LEU A 575 -9.71 -3.36 -10.48
N HIS A 576 -9.26 -2.12 -10.61
CA HIS A 576 -9.79 -0.97 -9.86
C HIS A 576 -10.33 0.08 -10.80
#